data_9af5a9c70fdfcac20f6dc2464f49191b
#
_entry.id   9af5a9c70fdfcac20f6dc2464f49191b
#
_cell.length_a   1.000
_cell.length_b   1.000
_cell.length_c   1.000
_cell.angle_alpha   90.00
_cell.angle_beta   90.00
_cell.angle_gamma   90.00
#
_symmetry.space_group_name_H-M   'P 1'
#
loop_
_entity.id
_entity.type
_entity.pdbx_description
1 polymer ?
#
loop_
_entity_poly.entity_id
_entity_poly.type
_entity_poly.pdbx_seq_one_letter_code
_entity_poly.pdbx_strand_id
1 'polypeptide(L)'
;QQTITSVLQLDEPQQFLLNPYRDNLHLAVQIVWSRQDRRRQLIRFIQQQQGSPGLVYVRTRRDSELITQFLVRTGFTTIAYHAGLSAATRRFVEGQWLSGKVPFVICTSAFGMGINKPDSRWVIHFQPPAMLSEYVQEVGRAGRDGKAAHALTLVSEPTGWLDGEDRQRWQFFEQHSQQQWLKARQLVKELPQRGDVESVNRQYPEGAIALSLLHAMGHLEWRTPFEYQINSARAITDFPFIRSLKPMIQYLTTNQCRWQYLLNAFGFNDDARYLRCGHCDNCRQRKNKH
;
A
#
# COMPACT_ATOMS: atom_id res chain seq x y z
N GLN A 1 7.88 -14.38 -8.55
CA GLN A 1 7.29 -15.33 -9.50
C GLN A 1 7.94 -16.71 -9.37
N GLN A 2 9.25 -16.81 -9.51
CA GLN A 2 9.98 -18.07 -9.25
C GLN A 2 9.60 -18.71 -7.91
N THR A 3 9.40 -17.88 -6.88
CA THR A 3 8.96 -18.32 -5.55
C THR A 3 7.57 -18.96 -5.59
N ILE A 4 6.61 -18.39 -6.34
CA ILE A 4 5.24 -18.93 -6.45
C ILE A 4 5.26 -20.28 -7.17
N THR A 5 5.96 -20.37 -8.29
CA THR A 5 6.11 -21.61 -9.07
C THR A 5 6.74 -22.71 -8.23
N SER A 6 7.81 -22.38 -7.50
CA SER A 6 8.51 -23.31 -6.63
C SER A 6 7.66 -23.76 -5.43
N VAL A 7 7.00 -22.81 -4.73
CA VAL A 7 6.19 -23.10 -3.54
C VAL A 7 4.95 -23.91 -3.87
N LEU A 8 4.29 -23.61 -4.99
CA LEU A 8 3.09 -24.31 -5.43
C LEU A 8 3.40 -25.57 -6.26
N GLN A 9 4.69 -25.88 -6.49
CA GLN A 9 5.15 -27.02 -7.29
C GLN A 9 4.43 -27.10 -8.64
N LEU A 10 4.26 -25.94 -9.30
CA LEU A 10 3.57 -25.87 -10.57
C LEU A 10 4.47 -26.45 -11.66
N ASP A 11 3.95 -27.43 -12.39
CA ASP A 11 4.62 -28.03 -13.53
C ASP A 11 4.38 -27.19 -14.80
N GLU A 12 5.45 -26.69 -15.39
CA GLU A 12 5.46 -25.84 -16.59
C GLU A 12 4.34 -24.77 -16.67
N PRO A 13 4.16 -23.93 -15.63
CA PRO A 13 3.05 -22.99 -15.62
C PRO A 13 3.20 -21.91 -16.69
N GLN A 14 2.14 -21.63 -17.42
CA GLN A 14 2.10 -20.47 -18.30
C GLN A 14 2.13 -19.18 -17.45
N GLN A 15 3.07 -18.29 -17.74
CA GLN A 15 3.24 -17.03 -17.02
C GLN A 15 2.75 -15.86 -17.87
N PHE A 16 1.73 -15.15 -17.39
CA PHE A 16 1.23 -13.93 -18.01
C PHE A 16 1.71 -12.73 -17.21
N LEU A 17 2.71 -12.02 -17.72
CA LEU A 17 3.30 -10.83 -17.14
C LEU A 17 2.78 -9.60 -17.85
N LEU A 18 1.83 -8.90 -17.24
CA LEU A 18 1.35 -7.64 -17.79
C LEU A 18 2.12 -6.49 -17.15
N ASN A 19 2.60 -5.59 -18.00
CA ASN A 19 3.20 -4.33 -17.59
C ASN A 19 2.15 -3.49 -16.81
N PRO A 20 2.42 -3.09 -15.55
CA PRO A 20 1.47 -2.34 -14.73
C PRO A 20 1.32 -0.87 -15.14
N TYR A 21 2.04 -0.39 -16.15
CA TYR A 21 1.95 0.98 -16.64
C TYR A 21 0.54 1.31 -17.14
N ARG A 22 0.08 2.51 -16.77
CA ARG A 22 -1.21 3.02 -17.19
C ARG A 22 -1.06 4.47 -17.65
N ASP A 23 -1.24 4.70 -18.93
CA ASP A 23 -1.13 6.01 -19.58
C ASP A 23 -2.22 7.00 -19.14
N ASN A 24 -3.37 6.50 -18.70
CA ASN A 24 -4.49 7.30 -18.21
C ASN A 24 -4.37 7.69 -16.72
N LEU A 25 -3.40 7.14 -15.95
CA LEU A 25 -3.27 7.39 -14.52
C LEU A 25 -2.12 8.37 -14.22
N HIS A 26 -2.47 9.58 -13.83
CA HIS A 26 -1.55 10.69 -13.53
C HIS A 26 -1.11 10.62 -12.07
N LEU A 27 0.17 10.35 -11.84
CA LEU A 27 0.75 10.23 -10.51
C LEU A 27 1.41 11.55 -10.08
N ALA A 28 1.16 11.97 -8.84
CA ALA A 28 1.78 13.13 -8.24
C ALA A 28 2.11 12.92 -6.76
N VAL A 29 3.18 13.54 -6.29
CA VAL A 29 3.54 13.64 -4.88
C VAL A 29 3.68 15.10 -4.52
N GLN A 30 3.06 15.51 -3.42
CA GLN A 30 3.09 16.89 -2.95
C GLN A 30 3.59 16.95 -1.50
N ILE A 31 4.63 17.75 -1.28
CA ILE A 31 5.14 18.04 0.06
C ILE A 31 4.16 18.97 0.77
N VAL A 32 3.88 18.66 2.03
CA VAL A 32 3.08 19.48 2.95
C VAL A 32 3.95 19.89 4.15
N TRP A 33 3.75 21.10 4.62
CA TRP A 33 4.62 21.74 5.63
C TRP A 33 4.02 21.71 7.03
N SER A 34 2.76 21.33 7.18
CA SER A 34 2.07 21.18 8.46
C SER A 34 0.80 20.35 8.30
N ARG A 35 0.24 19.89 9.44
CA ARG A 35 -1.08 19.24 9.46
C ARG A 35 -2.18 20.13 8.87
N GLN A 36 -2.11 21.44 9.09
CA GLN A 36 -3.08 22.37 8.51
C GLN A 36 -2.90 22.51 7.00
N ASP A 37 -1.67 22.57 6.52
CA ASP A 37 -1.38 22.58 5.10
C ASP A 37 -1.85 21.30 4.42
N ARG A 38 -1.61 20.13 5.03
CA ARG A 38 -2.08 18.82 4.56
C ARG A 38 -3.60 18.81 4.36
N ARG A 39 -4.37 19.32 5.33
CA ARG A 39 -5.83 19.46 5.23
C ARG A 39 -6.25 20.45 4.14
N ARG A 40 -5.53 21.56 3.98
CA ARG A 40 -5.77 22.54 2.92
C ARG A 40 -5.54 21.95 1.54
N GLN A 41 -4.47 21.21 1.35
CA GLN A 41 -4.17 20.53 0.08
C GLN A 41 -5.20 19.44 -0.24
N LEU A 42 -5.66 18.68 0.76
CA LEU A 42 -6.75 17.72 0.60
C LEU A 42 -8.02 18.41 0.07
N ILE A 43 -8.48 19.49 0.73
CA ILE A 43 -9.66 20.23 0.31
C ILE A 43 -9.49 20.75 -1.11
N ARG A 44 -8.35 21.40 -1.41
CA ARG A 44 -8.06 21.95 -2.75
C ARG A 44 -8.14 20.87 -3.83
N PHE A 45 -7.54 19.70 -3.56
CA PHE A 45 -7.57 18.59 -4.50
C PHE A 45 -9.00 18.08 -4.72
N ILE A 46 -9.79 17.87 -3.66
CA ILE A 46 -11.18 17.39 -3.76
C ILE A 46 -12.04 18.40 -4.56
N GLN A 47 -11.89 19.70 -4.31
CA GLN A 47 -12.61 20.76 -5.04
C GLN A 47 -12.31 20.73 -6.55
N GLN A 48 -11.05 20.47 -6.92
CA GLN A 48 -10.65 20.34 -8.32
C GLN A 48 -11.29 19.14 -9.03
N GLN A 49 -11.75 18.14 -8.29
CA GLN A 49 -12.38 16.94 -8.86
C GLN A 49 -13.86 17.12 -9.21
N GLN A 50 -14.46 18.27 -8.90
CA GLN A 50 -15.82 18.66 -9.31
C GLN A 50 -16.89 17.57 -9.04
N GLY A 51 -16.83 16.91 -7.89
CA GLY A 51 -17.78 15.86 -7.51
C GLY A 51 -17.54 14.49 -8.15
N SER A 52 -16.50 14.33 -8.97
CA SER A 52 -16.12 13.02 -9.52
C SER A 52 -15.83 11.99 -8.43
N PRO A 53 -16.13 10.69 -8.66
CA PRO A 53 -15.93 9.67 -7.64
C PRO A 53 -14.45 9.41 -7.35
N GLY A 54 -14.13 9.24 -6.07
CA GLY A 54 -12.76 9.01 -5.63
C GLY A 54 -12.60 8.40 -4.26
N LEU A 55 -11.34 8.27 -3.83
CA LEU A 55 -10.96 7.67 -2.56
C LEU A 55 -9.89 8.51 -1.86
N VAL A 56 -10.05 8.67 -0.54
CA VAL A 56 -9.03 9.26 0.35
C VAL A 56 -8.49 8.17 1.26
N TYR A 57 -7.25 7.77 1.05
CA TYR A 57 -6.59 6.80 1.91
C TYR A 57 -5.91 7.46 3.10
N VAL A 58 -6.21 6.93 4.28
CA VAL A 58 -5.59 7.26 5.57
C VAL A 58 -5.02 5.99 6.21
N ARG A 59 -4.14 6.14 7.18
CA ARG A 59 -3.42 4.96 7.73
C ARG A 59 -4.03 4.37 8.98
N THR A 60 -4.92 5.11 9.68
CA THR A 60 -5.57 4.61 10.90
C THR A 60 -7.09 4.72 10.83
N ARG A 61 -7.79 3.88 11.61
CA ARG A 61 -9.24 3.95 11.78
C ARG A 61 -9.64 5.32 12.33
N ARG A 62 -8.91 5.81 13.31
CA ARG A 62 -9.12 7.12 13.92
C ARG A 62 -9.01 8.26 12.90
N ASP A 63 -7.99 8.21 12.02
CA ASP A 63 -7.84 9.23 10.98
C ASP A 63 -9.02 9.20 10.01
N SER A 64 -9.55 8.01 9.65
CA SER A 64 -10.71 7.94 8.75
C SER A 64 -11.93 8.65 9.34
N GLU A 65 -12.19 8.47 10.63
CA GLU A 65 -13.28 9.16 11.32
C GLU A 65 -13.05 10.67 11.45
N LEU A 66 -11.85 11.07 11.91
CA LEU A 66 -11.53 12.49 12.13
C LEU A 66 -11.52 13.29 10.83
N ILE A 67 -10.97 12.74 9.74
CA ILE A 67 -10.95 13.43 8.45
C ILE A 67 -12.35 13.48 7.85
N THR A 68 -13.15 12.42 8.00
CA THR A 68 -14.56 12.43 7.59
C THR A 68 -15.33 13.54 8.31
N GLN A 69 -15.25 13.60 9.64
CA GLN A 69 -15.92 14.65 10.43
C GLN A 69 -15.47 16.05 10.01
N PHE A 70 -14.17 16.24 9.79
CA PHE A 70 -13.62 17.50 9.33
C PHE A 70 -14.20 17.90 7.96
N LEU A 71 -14.22 17.00 6.98
CA LEU A 71 -14.73 17.29 5.65
C LEU A 71 -16.24 17.51 5.63
N VAL A 72 -17.02 16.77 6.39
CA VAL A 72 -18.47 16.98 6.54
C VAL A 72 -18.76 18.36 7.13
N ARG A 73 -18.01 18.78 8.15
CA ARG A 73 -18.15 20.15 8.72
C ARG A 73 -17.77 21.26 7.73
N THR A 74 -16.96 20.95 6.72
CA THR A 74 -16.58 21.88 5.65
C THR A 74 -17.47 21.79 4.41
N GLY A 75 -18.59 21.04 4.50
CA GLY A 75 -19.63 20.98 3.47
C GLY A 75 -19.48 19.86 2.45
N PHE A 76 -18.56 18.90 2.66
CA PHE A 76 -18.43 17.75 1.76
C PHE A 76 -19.32 16.58 2.18
N THR A 77 -19.88 15.88 1.19
CA THR A 77 -20.58 14.60 1.41
C THR A 77 -19.59 13.46 1.31
N THR A 78 -19.31 12.81 2.43
CA THR A 78 -18.35 11.68 2.53
C THR A 78 -18.66 10.80 3.74
N ILE A 79 -18.15 9.58 3.72
CA ILE A 79 -18.33 8.58 4.79
C ILE A 79 -16.98 7.90 5.08
N ALA A 80 -16.73 7.54 6.35
CA ALA A 80 -15.55 6.76 6.76
C ALA A 80 -15.74 5.26 6.46
N TYR A 81 -14.62 4.59 6.11
CA TYR A 81 -14.59 3.14 5.95
C TYR A 81 -13.30 2.54 6.52
N HIS A 82 -13.44 1.56 7.41
CA HIS A 82 -12.31 0.82 7.99
C HIS A 82 -12.74 -0.55 8.50
N ALA A 83 -11.79 -1.44 8.76
CA ALA A 83 -12.05 -2.81 9.21
C ALA A 83 -12.77 -2.92 10.56
N GLY A 84 -12.80 -1.85 11.38
CA GLY A 84 -13.53 -1.81 12.64
C GLY A 84 -15.04 -1.61 12.52
N LEU A 85 -15.54 -1.28 11.31
CA LEU A 85 -16.98 -1.16 11.05
C LEU A 85 -17.63 -2.55 10.96
N SER A 86 -18.90 -2.64 11.36
CA SER A 86 -19.69 -3.85 11.17
C SER A 86 -19.79 -4.25 9.70
N ALA A 87 -19.99 -5.53 9.41
CA ALA A 87 -20.17 -5.99 8.03
C ALA A 87 -21.36 -5.30 7.34
N ALA A 88 -22.44 -5.02 8.07
CA ALA A 88 -23.61 -4.30 7.56
C ALA A 88 -23.24 -2.86 7.18
N THR A 89 -22.55 -2.13 8.06
CA THR A 89 -22.09 -0.77 7.80
C THR A 89 -21.14 -0.72 6.62
N ARG A 90 -20.20 -1.66 6.51
CA ARG A 90 -19.29 -1.73 5.38
C ARG A 90 -20.03 -1.87 4.05
N ARG A 91 -20.97 -2.84 3.95
CA ARG A 91 -21.82 -3.02 2.75
C ARG A 91 -22.66 -1.78 2.42
N PHE A 92 -23.18 -1.09 3.45
CA PHE A 92 -23.90 0.15 3.25
C PHE A 92 -23.01 1.23 2.62
N VAL A 93 -21.82 1.49 3.18
CA VAL A 93 -20.86 2.49 2.64
C VAL A 93 -20.45 2.15 1.21
N GLU A 94 -20.14 0.89 0.94
CA GLU A 94 -19.82 0.39 -0.40
C GLU A 94 -20.96 0.67 -1.39
N GLY A 95 -22.19 0.37 -1.02
CA GLY A 95 -23.39 0.64 -1.83
C GLY A 95 -23.62 2.14 -2.09
N GLN A 96 -23.41 3.00 -1.07
CA GLN A 96 -23.53 4.47 -1.24
C GLN A 96 -22.50 5.03 -2.22
N TRP A 97 -21.24 4.53 -2.16
CA TRP A 97 -20.20 4.95 -3.07
C TRP A 97 -20.38 4.39 -4.49
N LEU A 98 -20.74 3.11 -4.62
CA LEU A 98 -20.98 2.47 -5.92
C LEU A 98 -22.13 3.13 -6.67
N SER A 99 -23.22 3.47 -5.97
CA SER A 99 -24.39 4.16 -6.54
C SER A 99 -24.15 5.65 -6.82
N GLY A 100 -23.02 6.22 -6.40
CA GLY A 100 -22.72 7.65 -6.58
C GLY A 100 -23.44 8.60 -5.60
N LYS A 101 -24.21 8.08 -4.63
CA LYS A 101 -24.84 8.90 -3.58
C LYS A 101 -23.80 9.59 -2.70
N VAL A 102 -22.67 8.95 -2.50
CA VAL A 102 -21.50 9.52 -1.85
C VAL A 102 -20.37 9.59 -2.89
N PRO A 103 -19.88 10.78 -3.23
CA PRO A 103 -18.89 10.95 -4.28
C PRO A 103 -17.52 10.35 -3.90
N PHE A 104 -17.14 10.38 -2.63
CA PHE A 104 -15.86 9.80 -2.20
C PHE A 104 -15.91 9.28 -0.77
N VAL A 105 -15.00 8.34 -0.47
CA VAL A 105 -14.90 7.66 0.83
C VAL A 105 -13.54 7.94 1.45
N ILE A 106 -13.52 8.19 2.77
CA ILE A 106 -12.30 8.27 3.57
C ILE A 106 -12.02 6.89 4.14
N CYS A 107 -10.95 6.24 3.70
CA CYS A 107 -10.78 4.83 3.99
C CYS A 107 -9.34 4.44 4.39
N THR A 108 -9.24 3.33 5.11
CA THR A 108 -7.98 2.61 5.29
C THR A 108 -7.79 1.60 4.14
N SER A 109 -6.64 0.90 4.11
CA SER A 109 -6.37 -0.19 3.16
C SER A 109 -7.41 -1.32 3.17
N ALA A 110 -8.28 -1.37 4.20
CA ALA A 110 -9.41 -2.30 4.25
C ALA A 110 -10.47 -2.06 3.15
N PHE A 111 -10.52 -0.85 2.57
CA PHE A 111 -11.46 -0.56 1.48
C PHE A 111 -10.91 -1.01 0.15
N GLY A 112 -11.68 -1.83 -0.54
CA GLY A 112 -11.45 -2.10 -1.94
C GLY A 112 -11.14 -3.55 -2.31
N MET A 113 -10.87 -4.48 -1.40
CA MET A 113 -10.86 -5.89 -1.76
C MET A 113 -12.28 -6.30 -2.21
N GLY A 114 -12.40 -6.76 -3.46
CA GLY A 114 -13.69 -7.14 -4.05
C GLY A 114 -14.56 -5.98 -4.57
N ILE A 115 -14.16 -4.71 -4.39
CA ILE A 115 -14.94 -3.57 -4.89
C ILE A 115 -14.38 -3.14 -6.25
N ASN A 116 -15.25 -3.08 -7.26
CA ASN A 116 -14.91 -2.59 -8.59
C ASN A 116 -15.83 -1.40 -8.97
N LYS A 117 -15.24 -0.20 -9.07
CA LYS A 117 -15.87 1.02 -9.58
C LYS A 117 -14.95 1.58 -10.67
N PRO A 118 -15.21 1.21 -11.95
CA PRO A 118 -14.31 1.54 -13.06
C PRO A 118 -14.16 3.05 -13.29
N ASP A 119 -15.21 3.79 -13.02
CA ASP A 119 -15.31 5.25 -13.18
C ASP A 119 -14.75 6.07 -12.02
N SER A 120 -14.04 5.46 -11.05
CA SER A 120 -13.31 6.22 -10.03
C SER A 120 -12.25 7.09 -10.69
N ARG A 121 -12.33 8.43 -10.46
CA ARG A 121 -11.48 9.41 -11.15
C ARG A 121 -10.22 9.79 -10.40
N TRP A 122 -10.19 9.54 -9.09
CA TRP A 122 -9.05 9.96 -8.30
C TRP A 122 -8.84 9.13 -7.04
N VAL A 123 -7.60 9.10 -6.63
CA VAL A 123 -7.14 8.57 -5.34
C VAL A 123 -6.22 9.61 -4.71
N ILE A 124 -6.43 9.91 -3.44
CA ILE A 124 -5.47 10.69 -2.66
C ILE A 124 -5.01 9.90 -1.44
N HIS A 125 -3.71 9.84 -1.24
CA HIS A 125 -3.14 9.42 0.03
C HIS A 125 -2.98 10.65 0.93
N PHE A 126 -3.80 10.75 1.96
CA PHE A 126 -3.65 11.79 2.98
C PHE A 126 -2.35 11.61 3.74
N GLN A 127 -1.95 10.36 3.96
CA GLN A 127 -0.61 9.97 4.39
C GLN A 127 -0.11 8.84 3.47
N PRO A 128 1.20 8.81 3.14
CA PRO A 128 1.72 7.78 2.25
C PRO A 128 1.63 6.38 2.86
N PRO A 129 1.42 5.34 2.04
CA PRO A 129 1.51 3.96 2.47
C PRO A 129 2.95 3.59 2.88
N ALA A 130 3.09 2.51 3.63
CA ALA A 130 4.40 2.02 4.04
C ALA A 130 5.12 1.30 2.90
N MET A 131 4.39 0.58 2.06
CA MET A 131 4.95 -0.25 1.00
C MET A 131 4.55 0.23 -0.39
N LEU A 132 5.47 0.07 -1.34
CA LEU A 132 5.23 0.42 -2.75
C LEU A 132 4.15 -0.46 -3.40
N SER A 133 4.05 -1.74 -3.00
CA SER A 133 2.98 -2.65 -3.43
C SER A 133 1.60 -2.18 -2.98
N GLU A 134 1.48 -1.71 -1.75
CA GLU A 134 0.25 -1.11 -1.22
C GLU A 134 -0.13 0.14 -2.02
N TYR A 135 0.85 1.01 -2.30
CA TYR A 135 0.67 2.20 -3.12
C TYR A 135 0.07 1.86 -4.50
N VAL A 136 0.69 0.93 -5.22
CA VAL A 136 0.23 0.55 -6.58
C VAL A 136 -1.17 -0.06 -6.55
N GLN A 137 -1.47 -0.88 -5.53
CA GLN A 137 -2.78 -1.47 -5.36
C GLN A 137 -3.86 -0.40 -5.09
N GLU A 138 -3.55 0.62 -4.28
CA GLU A 138 -4.48 1.70 -3.93
C GLU A 138 -4.70 2.66 -5.10
N VAL A 139 -3.66 3.16 -5.77
CA VAL A 139 -3.80 4.04 -6.94
C VAL A 139 -4.41 3.33 -8.14
N GLY A 140 -4.18 2.03 -8.27
CA GLY A 140 -4.75 1.17 -9.33
C GLY A 140 -6.28 1.07 -9.31
N ARG A 141 -6.94 1.65 -8.29
CA ARG A 141 -8.41 1.71 -8.22
C ARG A 141 -9.01 2.81 -9.07
N ALA A 142 -8.24 3.83 -9.42
CA ALA A 142 -8.73 4.93 -10.26
C ALA A 142 -8.58 4.61 -11.75
N GLY A 143 -9.53 5.08 -12.56
CA GLY A 143 -9.51 5.05 -14.01
C GLY A 143 -9.46 3.65 -14.64
N ARG A 144 -10.12 2.65 -14.07
CA ARG A 144 -10.15 1.29 -14.62
C ARG A 144 -10.90 1.18 -15.94
N ASP A 145 -11.69 2.20 -16.29
CA ASP A 145 -12.38 2.34 -17.56
C ASP A 145 -11.52 2.96 -18.68
N GLY A 146 -10.22 3.17 -18.44
CA GLY A 146 -9.28 3.77 -19.39
C GLY A 146 -9.36 5.30 -19.49
N LYS A 147 -10.31 5.96 -18.83
CA LYS A 147 -10.38 7.42 -18.82
C LYS A 147 -9.38 8.03 -17.85
N ALA A 148 -9.00 9.29 -18.10
CA ALA A 148 -8.04 10.02 -17.27
C ALA A 148 -8.40 9.97 -15.77
N ALA A 149 -7.41 9.66 -14.95
CA ALA A 149 -7.55 9.58 -13.51
C ALA A 149 -6.29 10.13 -12.81
N HIS A 150 -6.45 10.61 -11.59
CA HIS A 150 -5.41 11.29 -10.83
C HIS A 150 -5.11 10.57 -9.51
N ALA A 151 -3.83 10.40 -9.20
CA ALA A 151 -3.39 9.93 -7.90
C ALA A 151 -2.43 10.95 -7.27
N LEU A 152 -2.81 11.48 -6.11
CA LEU A 152 -1.99 12.43 -5.34
C LEU A 152 -1.56 11.80 -4.02
N THR A 153 -0.28 11.89 -3.68
CA THR A 153 0.22 11.52 -2.36
C THR A 153 0.74 12.75 -1.65
N LEU A 154 0.15 13.06 -0.50
CA LEU A 154 0.64 14.09 0.41
C LEU A 154 1.71 13.50 1.32
N VAL A 155 2.86 14.15 1.41
CA VAL A 155 3.99 13.71 2.23
C VAL A 155 4.51 14.88 3.05
N SER A 156 4.84 14.62 4.33
CA SER A 156 5.49 15.61 5.19
C SER A 156 6.82 16.07 4.60
N GLU A 157 7.19 17.31 4.90
CA GLU A 157 8.48 17.85 4.47
C GLU A 157 9.64 16.95 4.96
N PRO A 158 10.75 16.85 4.17
CA PRO A 158 11.78 15.83 4.40
C PRO A 158 12.53 15.95 5.71
N THR A 159 12.60 17.14 6.30
CA THR A 159 13.37 17.38 7.53
C THR A 159 12.64 16.87 8.77
N GLY A 160 11.29 16.81 8.72
CA GLY A 160 10.44 16.46 9.84
C GLY A 160 10.41 17.51 10.96
N TRP A 161 10.91 18.73 10.68
CA TRP A 161 10.94 19.84 11.63
C TRP A 161 9.58 20.51 11.80
N LEU A 162 8.89 20.73 10.69
CA LEU A 162 7.61 21.43 10.66
C LEU A 162 6.42 20.42 10.70
N ASP A 163 6.58 19.29 10.05
CA ASP A 163 5.63 18.17 10.07
C ASP A 163 6.36 16.83 10.13
N GLY A 164 6.55 16.32 11.34
CA GLY A 164 7.19 15.02 11.58
C GLY A 164 6.25 13.81 11.49
N GLU A 165 4.99 13.99 11.08
CA GLU A 165 3.96 12.94 11.17
C GLU A 165 4.33 11.68 10.39
N ASP A 166 4.73 11.80 9.12
CA ASP A 166 5.07 10.65 8.30
C ASP A 166 6.35 9.98 8.78
N ARG A 167 7.36 10.76 9.20
CA ARG A 167 8.62 10.24 9.77
C ARG A 167 8.37 9.43 11.04
N GLN A 168 7.57 9.94 11.97
CA GLN A 168 7.22 9.22 13.20
C GLN A 168 6.48 7.92 12.90
N ARG A 169 5.58 7.93 11.92
CA ARG A 169 4.84 6.75 11.48
C ARG A 169 5.76 5.70 10.86
N TRP A 170 6.70 6.10 10.00
CA TRP A 170 7.67 5.18 9.43
C TRP A 170 8.60 4.59 10.48
N GLN A 171 9.06 5.40 11.44
CA GLN A 171 9.85 4.92 12.57
C GLN A 171 9.07 3.91 13.41
N PHE A 172 7.81 4.21 13.72
CA PHE A 172 6.93 3.28 14.44
C PHE A 172 6.74 1.96 13.67
N PHE A 173 6.47 2.03 12.38
CA PHE A 173 6.33 0.85 11.53
C PHE A 173 7.61 0.01 11.51
N GLU A 174 8.75 0.64 11.34
CA GLU A 174 10.07 -0.03 11.33
C GLU A 174 10.35 -0.69 12.67
N GLN A 175 10.19 0.02 13.78
CA GLN A 175 10.39 -0.50 15.13
C GLN A 175 9.44 -1.66 15.44
N HIS A 176 8.15 -1.50 15.14
CA HIS A 176 7.16 -2.55 15.37
C HIS A 176 7.47 -3.82 14.57
N SER A 177 7.79 -3.66 13.31
CA SER A 177 8.15 -4.77 12.46
C SER A 177 9.46 -5.44 12.88
N GLN A 178 10.45 -4.65 13.34
CA GLN A 178 11.69 -5.17 13.90
C GLN A 178 11.44 -5.97 15.19
N GLN A 179 10.58 -5.48 16.07
CA GLN A 179 10.20 -6.21 17.27
C GLN A 179 9.48 -7.53 16.96
N GLN A 180 8.52 -7.50 16.03
CA GLN A 180 7.84 -8.73 15.57
C GLN A 180 8.84 -9.73 14.99
N TRP A 181 9.79 -9.24 14.20
CA TRP A 181 10.84 -10.09 13.64
C TRP A 181 11.73 -10.72 14.73
N LEU A 182 12.18 -9.93 15.71
CA LEU A 182 12.98 -10.44 16.82
C LEU A 182 12.26 -11.53 17.62
N LYS A 183 10.96 -11.31 17.91
CA LYS A 183 10.13 -12.32 18.57
C LYS A 183 9.97 -13.58 17.72
N ALA A 184 9.67 -13.43 16.43
CA ALA A 184 9.56 -14.55 15.51
C ALA A 184 10.87 -15.34 15.41
N ARG A 185 12.02 -14.66 15.40
CA ARG A 185 13.36 -15.30 15.41
C ARG A 185 13.62 -16.10 16.69
N GLN A 186 13.20 -15.60 17.85
CA GLN A 186 13.29 -16.34 19.10
C GLN A 186 12.39 -17.57 19.05
N LEU A 187 11.16 -17.39 18.59
CA LEU A 187 10.17 -18.45 18.49
C LEU A 187 10.58 -19.59 17.58
N VAL A 188 11.35 -19.34 16.52
CA VAL A 188 11.88 -20.39 15.62
C VAL A 188 12.60 -21.52 16.38
N LYS A 189 13.24 -21.20 17.52
CA LYS A 189 13.93 -22.19 18.35
C LYS A 189 12.98 -23.06 19.17
N GLU A 190 11.77 -22.61 19.39
CA GLU A 190 10.75 -23.23 20.23
C GLU A 190 9.69 -23.98 19.39
N LEU A 191 9.64 -23.72 18.08
CA LEU A 191 8.67 -24.36 17.19
C LEU A 191 8.95 -25.86 17.05
N PRO A 192 7.90 -26.70 17.08
CA PRO A 192 8.04 -28.12 16.78
C PRO A 192 8.56 -28.31 15.35
N GLN A 193 9.41 -29.31 15.15
CA GLN A 193 9.97 -29.62 13.82
C GLN A 193 8.90 -29.98 12.79
N ARG A 194 7.75 -30.48 13.24
CA ARG A 194 6.56 -30.78 12.42
C ARG A 194 5.32 -30.32 13.16
N GLY A 195 4.37 -29.79 12.45
CA GLY A 195 3.11 -29.36 13.05
C GLY A 195 2.16 -28.74 12.02
N ASP A 196 1.00 -28.37 12.51
CA ASP A 196 0.03 -27.61 11.72
C ASP A 196 0.06 -26.13 12.10
N VAL A 197 -0.27 -25.29 11.11
CA VAL A 197 -0.24 -23.83 11.22
C VAL A 197 -1.22 -23.31 12.25
N GLU A 198 -2.39 -23.94 12.35
CA GLU A 198 -3.45 -23.47 13.25
C GLU A 198 -3.06 -23.66 14.71
N SER A 199 -2.48 -24.82 15.05
CA SER A 199 -1.96 -25.10 16.39
C SER A 199 -0.83 -24.13 16.76
N VAL A 200 0.10 -23.87 15.85
CA VAL A 200 1.16 -22.90 16.08
C VAL A 200 0.61 -21.49 16.30
N ASN A 201 -0.36 -21.06 15.51
CA ASN A 201 -0.96 -19.73 15.66
C ASN A 201 -1.78 -19.56 16.94
N ARG A 202 -2.40 -20.65 17.41
CA ARG A 202 -3.10 -20.63 18.71
C ARG A 202 -2.14 -20.54 19.89
N GLN A 203 -1.01 -21.22 19.81
CA GLN A 203 -0.03 -21.27 20.89
C GLN A 203 0.91 -20.07 20.91
N TYR A 204 1.26 -19.53 19.72
CA TYR A 204 2.25 -18.48 19.54
C TYR A 204 1.69 -17.33 18.71
N PRO A 205 1.52 -16.12 19.27
CA PRO A 205 0.97 -14.96 18.54
C PRO A 205 1.71 -14.61 17.25
N GLU A 206 3.04 -14.79 17.21
CA GLU A 206 3.89 -14.54 16.05
C GLU A 206 4.22 -15.81 15.24
N GLY A 207 3.51 -16.91 15.47
CA GLY A 207 3.77 -18.22 14.87
C GLY A 207 3.75 -18.20 13.34
N ALA A 208 2.72 -17.56 12.74
CA ALA A 208 2.63 -17.42 11.28
C ALA A 208 3.82 -16.65 10.69
N ILE A 209 4.29 -15.62 11.39
CA ILE A 209 5.45 -14.84 10.95
C ILE A 209 6.71 -15.70 11.02
N ALA A 210 6.92 -16.46 12.11
CA ALA A 210 8.06 -17.33 12.28
C ALA A 210 8.12 -18.44 11.20
N LEU A 211 6.98 -19.07 10.90
CA LEU A 211 6.88 -20.06 9.82
C LEU A 211 7.16 -19.45 8.44
N SER A 212 6.63 -18.26 8.17
CA SER A 212 6.88 -17.54 6.92
C SER A 212 8.35 -17.16 6.76
N LEU A 213 9.03 -16.77 7.85
CA LEU A 213 10.46 -16.50 7.88
C LEU A 213 11.28 -17.75 7.53
N LEU A 214 11.01 -18.87 8.20
CA LEU A 214 11.68 -20.15 7.95
C LEU A 214 11.50 -20.61 6.49
N HIS A 215 10.28 -20.48 5.97
CA HIS A 215 10.00 -20.82 4.57
C HIS A 215 10.77 -19.94 3.59
N ALA A 216 10.73 -18.61 3.77
CA ALA A 216 11.46 -17.67 2.91
C ALA A 216 12.98 -17.91 2.88
N MET A 217 13.52 -18.53 3.92
CA MET A 217 14.94 -18.89 4.05
C MET A 217 15.27 -20.32 3.57
N GLY A 218 14.28 -21.08 3.09
CA GLY A 218 14.46 -22.45 2.65
C GLY A 218 14.68 -23.47 3.80
N HIS A 219 14.32 -23.07 5.03
CA HIS A 219 14.44 -23.94 6.22
C HIS A 219 13.15 -24.65 6.59
N LEU A 220 12.06 -24.39 5.88
CA LEU A 220 10.76 -24.99 6.07
C LEU A 220 10.17 -25.42 4.73
N GLU A 221 9.62 -26.63 4.72
CA GLU A 221 8.80 -27.15 3.63
C GLU A 221 7.35 -27.29 4.06
N TRP A 222 6.43 -26.93 3.16
CA TRP A 222 5.01 -27.20 3.31
C TRP A 222 4.71 -28.61 2.80
N ARG A 223 4.22 -29.48 3.70
CA ARG A 223 3.77 -30.84 3.33
C ARG A 223 2.35 -30.81 2.76
N THR A 224 1.52 -29.94 3.32
CA THR A 224 0.20 -29.57 2.85
C THR A 224 0.04 -28.05 3.05
N PRO A 225 -1.05 -27.41 2.57
CA PRO A 225 -1.28 -26.01 2.85
C PRO A 225 -1.38 -25.65 4.36
N PHE A 226 -1.55 -26.66 5.21
CA PHE A 226 -1.76 -26.48 6.64
C PHE A 226 -0.66 -27.10 7.51
N GLU A 227 0.18 -27.95 6.94
CA GLU A 227 1.23 -28.70 7.67
C GLU A 227 2.61 -28.33 7.16
N TYR A 228 3.53 -28.16 8.08
CA TYR A 228 4.92 -27.82 7.79
C TYR A 228 5.91 -28.81 8.37
N GLN A 229 7.12 -28.81 7.81
CA GLN A 229 8.29 -29.48 8.33
C GLN A 229 9.49 -28.54 8.28
N ILE A 230 10.17 -28.38 9.44
CA ILE A 230 11.42 -27.61 9.53
C ILE A 230 12.58 -28.53 9.20
N ASN A 231 13.37 -28.18 8.16
CA ASN A 231 14.47 -29.02 7.65
C ASN A 231 15.80 -28.71 8.33
N SER A 232 16.01 -27.53 8.85
CA SER A 232 17.20 -27.18 9.64
C SER A 232 16.95 -25.98 10.54
N ALA A 233 17.39 -26.08 11.80
CA ALA A 233 17.38 -24.96 12.76
C ALA A 233 18.69 -24.14 12.72
N ARG A 234 19.36 -24.02 11.57
CA ARG A 234 20.57 -23.18 11.44
C ARG A 234 20.26 -21.74 11.82
N ALA A 235 21.20 -21.10 12.50
CA ALA A 235 21.07 -19.73 12.99
C ALA A 235 20.61 -18.80 11.85
N ILE A 236 19.42 -18.21 12.03
CA ILE A 236 18.89 -17.19 11.12
C ILE A 236 19.69 -15.92 11.38
N THR A 237 20.73 -15.65 10.60
CA THR A 237 21.64 -14.53 10.79
C THR A 237 21.28 -13.32 9.92
N ASP A 238 20.74 -13.53 8.73
CA ASP A 238 20.52 -12.44 7.76
C ASP A 238 19.08 -12.38 7.25
N PHE A 239 18.26 -11.58 7.90
CA PHE A 239 16.91 -11.30 7.40
C PHE A 239 16.82 -9.90 6.82
N PRO A 240 16.43 -9.73 5.54
CA PRO A 240 16.37 -8.44 4.87
C PRO A 240 15.09 -7.65 5.25
N PHE A 241 14.91 -7.36 6.53
CA PHE A 241 13.72 -6.67 7.01
C PHE A 241 13.63 -5.19 6.55
N ILE A 242 14.76 -4.52 6.38
CA ILE A 242 14.87 -3.07 6.07
C ILE A 242 14.43 -2.73 4.62
N ARG A 243 14.12 -3.73 3.78
CA ARG A 243 13.85 -3.50 2.35
C ARG A 243 12.46 -2.96 2.04
N SER A 244 11.48 -3.04 2.94
CA SER A 244 10.09 -2.72 2.59
C SER A 244 9.75 -1.23 2.55
N LEU A 245 10.30 -0.40 3.45
CA LEU A 245 10.07 1.05 3.49
C LEU A 245 10.92 1.83 2.49
N LYS A 246 12.16 1.42 2.28
CA LYS A 246 13.13 2.14 1.45
C LYS A 246 12.63 2.41 0.03
N PRO A 247 12.02 1.46 -0.70
CA PRO A 247 11.48 1.74 -2.04
C PRO A 247 10.37 2.80 -2.04
N MET A 248 9.51 2.80 -1.01
CA MET A 248 8.44 3.81 -0.92
C MET A 248 9.00 5.20 -0.63
N ILE A 249 9.94 5.33 0.30
CA ILE A 249 10.60 6.60 0.60
C ILE A 249 11.33 7.13 -0.65
N GLN A 250 12.06 6.28 -1.36
CA GLN A 250 12.72 6.64 -2.61
C GLN A 250 11.72 7.07 -3.69
N TYR A 251 10.58 6.39 -3.81
CA TYR A 251 9.51 6.79 -4.71
C TYR A 251 8.98 8.20 -4.40
N LEU A 252 8.79 8.53 -3.12
CA LEU A 252 8.28 9.83 -2.70
C LEU A 252 9.25 10.97 -3.00
N THR A 253 10.57 10.71 -2.92
CA THR A 253 11.63 11.71 -3.08
C THR A 253 12.29 11.74 -4.45
N THR A 254 11.98 10.76 -5.33
CA THR A 254 12.62 10.69 -6.65
C THR A 254 12.27 11.86 -7.56
N ASN A 255 13.25 12.29 -8.36
CA ASN A 255 13.06 13.22 -9.47
C ASN A 255 12.87 12.51 -10.82
N GLN A 256 12.91 11.16 -10.85
CA GLN A 256 12.65 10.39 -12.07
C GLN A 256 11.17 10.42 -12.43
N CYS A 257 10.82 10.00 -13.65
CA CYS A 257 9.44 9.74 -14.00
C CYS A 257 8.84 8.74 -13.00
N ARG A 258 7.67 9.05 -12.42
CA ARG A 258 7.03 8.19 -11.39
C ARG A 258 6.78 6.78 -11.91
N TRP A 259 6.28 6.65 -13.14
CA TRP A 259 6.06 5.36 -13.77
C TRP A 259 7.35 4.60 -14.07
N GLN A 260 8.40 5.31 -14.51
CA GLN A 260 9.72 4.69 -14.69
C GLN A 260 10.24 4.07 -13.40
N TYR A 261 10.12 4.81 -12.28
CA TYR A 261 10.51 4.30 -10.98
C TYR A 261 9.72 3.05 -10.58
N LEU A 262 8.38 3.08 -10.75
CA LEU A 262 7.52 1.94 -10.41
C LEU A 262 7.86 0.71 -11.24
N LEU A 263 8.02 0.85 -12.55
CA LEU A 263 8.38 -0.27 -13.42
C LEU A 263 9.71 -0.91 -13.01
N ASN A 264 10.74 -0.11 -12.76
CA ASN A 264 12.03 -0.62 -12.26
C ASN A 264 11.88 -1.35 -10.92
N ALA A 265 11.11 -0.80 -10.00
CA ALA A 265 10.91 -1.38 -8.67
C ALA A 265 10.16 -2.73 -8.73
N PHE A 266 9.33 -2.95 -9.75
CA PHE A 266 8.60 -4.20 -9.97
C PHE A 266 9.26 -5.14 -11.00
N GLY A 267 10.49 -4.84 -11.43
CA GLY A 267 11.28 -5.73 -12.28
C GLY A 267 11.05 -5.60 -13.79
N PHE A 268 10.28 -4.58 -14.24
CA PHE A 268 10.07 -4.27 -15.66
C PHE A 268 11.15 -3.29 -16.18
N ASN A 269 12.41 -3.67 -16.03
CA ASN A 269 13.54 -2.79 -16.31
C ASN A 269 13.65 -2.37 -17.76
N ASP A 270 13.34 -3.26 -18.69
CA ASP A 270 13.41 -2.98 -20.14
C ASP A 270 12.34 -1.96 -20.53
N ASP A 271 11.10 -2.12 -20.04
CA ASP A 271 10.01 -1.16 -20.26
C ASP A 271 10.30 0.19 -19.62
N ALA A 272 11.00 0.18 -18.49
CA ALA A 272 11.35 1.39 -17.74
C ALA A 272 12.48 2.21 -18.37
N ARG A 273 13.38 1.59 -19.13
CA ARG A 273 14.69 2.12 -19.54
C ARG A 273 14.63 3.55 -20.08
N TYR A 274 13.65 3.84 -20.95
CA TYR A 274 13.49 5.14 -21.59
C TYR A 274 12.13 5.79 -21.31
N LEU A 275 11.34 5.20 -20.39
CA LEU A 275 10.00 5.66 -20.15
C LEU A 275 9.99 7.08 -19.55
N ARG A 276 9.32 8.00 -20.24
CA ARG A 276 8.90 9.30 -19.75
C ARG A 276 7.43 9.45 -20.04
N CYS A 277 6.58 9.22 -19.03
CA CYS A 277 5.13 9.21 -19.23
C CYS A 277 4.56 10.57 -19.68
N GLY A 278 5.27 11.67 -19.43
CA GLY A 278 4.84 13.02 -19.83
C GLY A 278 3.74 13.63 -18.97
N HIS A 279 3.06 12.86 -18.11
CA HIS A 279 1.88 13.29 -17.36
C HIS A 279 2.00 13.20 -15.83
N CYS A 280 3.05 12.56 -15.27
CA CYS A 280 3.31 12.66 -13.84
C CYS A 280 3.88 14.03 -13.45
N ASP A 281 3.84 14.37 -12.16
CA ASP A 281 4.37 15.63 -11.63
C ASP A 281 5.82 15.91 -12.06
N ASN A 282 6.72 14.93 -11.93
CA ASN A 282 8.13 15.08 -12.30
C ASN A 282 8.33 15.31 -13.81
N CYS A 283 7.54 14.67 -14.67
CA CYS A 283 7.61 14.90 -16.11
C CYS A 283 7.07 16.30 -16.50
N ARG A 284 5.97 16.75 -15.86
CA ARG A 284 5.39 18.07 -16.10
C ARG A 284 6.31 19.19 -15.65
N GLN A 285 6.93 19.07 -14.46
CA GLN A 285 7.88 20.07 -13.97
C GLN A 285 9.08 20.26 -14.90
N ARG A 286 9.53 19.18 -15.56
CA ARG A 286 10.63 19.30 -16.55
C ARG A 286 10.22 20.02 -17.82
N LYS A 287 8.97 19.79 -18.31
CA LYS A 287 8.47 20.51 -19.48
C LYS A 287 8.36 22.03 -19.26
N ASN A 288 8.09 22.44 -18.03
CA ASN A 288 7.93 23.85 -17.69
C ASN A 288 9.28 24.59 -17.44
N LYS A 289 10.41 23.87 -17.44
CA LYS A 289 11.76 24.42 -17.26
C LYS A 289 12.52 24.61 -18.59
N HIS A 290 11.92 24.16 -19.69
CA HIS A 290 12.39 24.37 -21.06
C HIS A 290 11.37 25.20 -21.84
#